data_21799ea1abbc0752b3754d081718e52d
#
_entry.id   21799ea1abbc0752b3754d081718e52d
#
_cell.length_a   1.000
_cell.length_b   1.000
_cell.length_c   1.000
_cell.angle_alpha   90.00
_cell.angle_beta   90.00
_cell.angle_gamma   90.00
#
_symmetry.space_group_name_H-M   'P 1'
#
loop_
_entity.id
_entity.type
_entity.pdbx_description
1 polymer ?
#
loop_
_entity_poly.entity_id
_entity_poly.type
_entity_poly.pdbx_seq_one_letter_code
_entity_poly.pdbx_strand_id
1 'polypeptide(L)'
;MRDLKHLIYFENLLQEANNDLVKQAKSDGKLALGYTCYFMPEVLLDLPGCFSVRLRAPRCTSPDMATYYMSSRTCHYGRSLLERALEGGFNFLDAQLSTETFTVTCRFQEHLQRMDIIQNERFKCEFMDVPFKKTENSIDHYEAQIKAHVLDFLHDNYGVDTSDEALRQTIESHNELCRIMQAIGDYRKLDVPTITGYEYHVINLVTLACPKYLIIDKLRETLEELKTREPDARPQYRCKVLLAGSENDDPDFTKLIESCGALVVADRYCYGGMESRLPIEIREGETPLRAIARHYLLTSQCTRFMEQHEMRQRKQHIADLAKAYKADGIIVASNKFCEYWSYERVIDTVVLQRDFGYPVCSIEKEYINAASGQLRTRFQAFIESVEIKKIQEGVKR
;
A
#
# COMPACT_ATOMS: atom_id res chain seq x y z
N MET A 1 8.85 -14.93 19.49
CA MET A 1 9.58 -15.39 18.26
C MET A 1 10.91 -14.65 18.17
N ARG A 2 11.91 -15.27 17.55
CA ARG A 2 13.14 -14.55 17.16
C ARG A 2 12.80 -13.67 15.96
N ASP A 3 13.36 -12.44 15.89
CA ASP A 3 13.17 -11.55 14.76
C ASP A 3 13.65 -12.21 13.44
N LEU A 4 13.00 -11.88 12.33
CA LEU A 4 13.41 -12.32 11.00
C LEU A 4 14.82 -11.80 10.68
N LYS A 5 15.64 -12.65 10.07
CA LYS A 5 17.05 -12.37 9.72
C LYS A 5 17.25 -11.00 9.06
N HIS A 6 16.33 -10.63 8.16
CA HIS A 6 16.43 -9.41 7.37
C HIS A 6 15.59 -8.24 7.91
N LEU A 7 14.88 -8.38 9.06
CA LEU A 7 13.95 -7.36 9.55
C LEU A 7 14.63 -6.00 9.74
N ILE A 8 15.72 -5.96 10.52
CA ILE A 8 16.45 -4.71 10.80
C ILE A 8 16.97 -4.06 9.51
N TYR A 9 17.45 -4.86 8.57
CA TYR A 9 17.87 -4.35 7.26
C TYR A 9 16.72 -3.70 6.51
N PHE A 10 15.55 -4.33 6.48
CA PHE A 10 14.35 -3.77 5.84
C PHE A 10 13.84 -2.52 6.56
N GLU A 11 13.83 -2.49 7.89
CA GLU A 11 13.48 -1.31 8.69
C GLU A 11 14.39 -0.11 8.34
N ASN A 12 15.69 -0.34 8.19
CA ASN A 12 16.65 0.71 7.83
C ASN A 12 16.39 1.28 6.43
N LEU A 13 16.01 0.45 5.45
CA LEU A 13 15.64 0.91 4.10
C LEU A 13 14.39 1.81 4.11
N LEU A 14 13.52 1.65 5.08
CA LEU A 14 12.29 2.45 5.18
C LEU A 14 12.48 3.81 5.86
N GLN A 15 13.66 4.11 6.38
CA GLN A 15 13.91 5.36 7.11
C GLN A 15 13.91 6.58 6.18
N GLU A 16 14.30 6.41 4.91
CA GLU A 16 14.35 7.49 3.91
C GLU A 16 13.89 6.99 2.54
N ALA A 17 13.26 7.88 1.75
CA ALA A 17 12.86 7.55 0.39
C ALA A 17 14.10 7.30 -0.51
N ASN A 18 15.14 8.12 -0.35
CA ASN A 18 16.43 7.92 -1.04
C ASN A 18 17.33 6.98 -0.23
N ASN A 19 16.90 5.74 -0.04
CA ASN A 19 17.64 4.71 0.68
C ASN A 19 18.84 4.17 -0.12
N ASP A 20 19.64 3.31 0.51
CA ASP A 20 20.89 2.82 -0.09
C ASP A 20 20.65 2.00 -1.37
N LEU A 21 19.54 1.28 -1.49
CA LEU A 21 19.22 0.53 -2.72
C LEU A 21 18.77 1.47 -3.84
N VAL A 22 18.07 2.54 -3.52
CA VAL A 22 17.72 3.60 -4.48
C VAL A 22 19.01 4.26 -4.99
N LYS A 23 19.93 4.62 -4.10
CA LYS A 23 21.24 5.18 -4.48
C LYS A 23 22.03 4.21 -5.36
N GLN A 24 22.06 2.94 -5.02
CA GLN A 24 22.69 1.89 -5.82
C GLN A 24 22.09 1.83 -7.22
N ALA A 25 20.78 1.69 -7.35
CA ALA A 25 20.10 1.63 -8.65
C ALA A 25 20.33 2.89 -9.50
N LYS A 26 20.40 4.06 -8.86
CA LYS A 26 20.77 5.33 -9.55
C LYS A 26 22.22 5.29 -10.04
N SER A 27 23.15 4.77 -9.24
CA SER A 27 24.56 4.63 -9.67
C SER A 27 24.74 3.60 -10.79
N ASP A 28 23.84 2.60 -10.87
CA ASP A 28 23.75 1.62 -11.96
C ASP A 28 23.10 2.21 -13.23
N GLY A 29 22.77 3.50 -13.22
CA GLY A 29 22.20 4.24 -14.37
C GLY A 29 20.70 4.03 -14.58
N LYS A 30 19.99 3.42 -13.62
CA LYS A 30 18.54 3.19 -13.73
C LYS A 30 17.72 4.45 -13.44
N LEU A 31 16.58 4.56 -14.08
CA LEU A 31 15.61 5.63 -13.89
C LEU A 31 14.74 5.38 -12.66
N ALA A 32 14.70 6.38 -11.78
CA ALA A 32 13.83 6.36 -10.59
C ALA A 32 12.46 6.96 -10.92
N LEU A 33 11.42 6.15 -10.92
CA LEU A 33 10.06 6.54 -11.26
C LEU A 33 9.18 6.57 -10.01
N GLY A 34 8.80 7.78 -9.58
CA GLY A 34 7.94 8.00 -8.43
C GLY A 34 6.46 7.82 -8.78
N TYR A 35 5.67 7.30 -7.83
CA TYR A 35 4.22 7.24 -7.92
C TYR A 35 3.57 7.28 -6.53
N THR A 36 2.26 7.57 -6.46
CA THR A 36 1.53 7.69 -5.20
C THR A 36 0.34 6.74 -5.08
N CYS A 37 -0.23 6.32 -6.20
CA CYS A 37 -1.47 5.56 -6.23
C CYS A 37 -1.32 4.25 -6.97
N TYR A 38 -2.04 3.22 -6.52
CA TYR A 38 -2.12 1.91 -7.16
C TYR A 38 -2.49 1.98 -8.66
N PHE A 39 -3.38 2.90 -9.03
CA PHE A 39 -3.79 3.05 -10.43
C PHE A 39 -2.70 3.58 -11.37
N MET A 40 -1.56 3.99 -10.85
CA MET A 40 -0.33 4.02 -11.63
C MET A 40 0.27 2.61 -11.61
N PRO A 41 0.18 1.82 -12.70
CA PRO A 41 0.58 0.43 -12.66
C PRO A 41 2.09 0.30 -12.38
N GLU A 42 2.45 -0.07 -11.15
CA GLU A 42 3.87 -0.15 -10.76
C GLU A 42 4.69 -1.09 -11.65
N VAL A 43 4.05 -2.13 -12.21
CA VAL A 43 4.68 -3.05 -13.17
C VAL A 43 5.30 -2.33 -14.35
N LEU A 44 4.69 -1.24 -14.83
CA LEU A 44 5.20 -0.43 -15.93
C LEU A 44 6.35 0.50 -15.53
N LEU A 45 6.47 0.77 -14.24
CA LEU A 45 7.55 1.59 -13.70
C LEU A 45 8.80 0.75 -13.37
N ASP A 46 8.70 -0.56 -13.50
CA ASP A 46 9.81 -1.51 -13.34
C ASP A 46 10.30 -2.10 -14.69
N LEU A 47 10.00 -1.42 -15.82
CA LEU A 47 10.50 -1.77 -17.14
C LEU A 47 12.04 -1.82 -17.17
N PRO A 48 12.67 -2.56 -18.11
CA PRO A 48 14.12 -2.61 -18.22
C PRO A 48 14.78 -1.22 -18.22
N GLY A 49 15.72 -0.99 -17.32
CA GLY A 49 16.35 0.32 -17.13
C GLY A 49 15.65 1.23 -16.11
N CYS A 50 14.50 0.84 -15.58
CA CYS A 50 13.73 1.61 -14.60
C CYS A 50 13.58 0.89 -13.26
N PHE A 51 13.15 1.62 -12.25
CA PHE A 51 12.61 1.09 -11.01
C PHE A 51 11.56 2.02 -10.42
N SER A 52 10.53 1.43 -9.83
CA SER A 52 9.44 2.16 -9.19
C SER A 52 9.75 2.52 -7.74
N VAL A 53 9.28 3.69 -7.30
CA VAL A 53 9.28 4.08 -5.89
C VAL A 53 7.91 4.67 -5.54
N ARG A 54 7.16 3.98 -4.70
CA ARG A 54 5.91 4.55 -4.16
C ARG A 54 6.26 5.56 -3.09
N LEU A 55 5.86 6.82 -3.32
CA LEU A 55 6.30 7.92 -2.49
C LEU A 55 5.68 7.86 -1.09
N ARG A 56 6.53 7.99 -0.09
CA ARG A 56 6.23 8.03 1.33
C ARG A 56 6.88 9.26 1.95
N ALA A 57 6.38 9.71 3.07
CA ALA A 57 6.97 10.80 3.83
C ALA A 57 7.48 10.33 5.21
N PRO A 58 8.44 9.39 5.25
CA PRO A 58 9.00 8.94 6.52
C PRO A 58 9.64 10.12 7.26
N ARG A 59 9.54 10.13 8.58
CA ARG A 59 10.09 11.18 9.45
C ARG A 59 9.55 12.61 9.25
N CYS A 60 8.48 12.78 8.46
CA CYS A 60 7.77 14.05 8.45
C CYS A 60 7.15 14.27 9.83
N THR A 61 7.63 15.25 10.58
CA THR A 61 7.16 15.57 11.93
C THR A 61 6.06 16.63 11.91
N SER A 62 6.11 17.54 10.95
CA SER A 62 5.09 18.57 10.71
C SER A 62 5.11 18.98 9.24
N PRO A 63 3.96 19.18 8.57
CA PRO A 63 3.88 19.69 7.21
C PRO A 63 3.76 21.22 7.19
N ASP A 64 4.66 21.92 7.90
CA ASP A 64 4.55 23.37 8.13
C ASP A 64 4.72 24.16 6.84
N MET A 65 5.75 23.87 6.04
CA MET A 65 5.99 24.55 4.76
C MET A 65 4.89 24.18 3.74
N ALA A 66 4.51 22.92 3.67
CA ALA A 66 3.45 22.46 2.76
C ALA A 66 2.11 23.14 3.06
N THR A 67 1.84 23.54 4.30
CA THR A 67 0.60 24.21 4.69
C THR A 67 0.47 25.62 4.10
N TYR A 68 1.55 26.25 3.65
CA TYR A 68 1.47 27.50 2.87
C TYR A 68 0.93 27.28 1.44
N TYR A 69 1.07 26.09 0.90
CA TYR A 69 0.67 25.73 -0.47
C TYR A 69 -0.61 24.90 -0.52
N MET A 70 -0.84 24.07 0.50
CA MET A 70 -1.99 23.19 0.61
C MET A 70 -2.74 23.49 1.92
N SER A 71 -4.06 23.67 1.85
CA SER A 71 -4.87 23.95 3.03
C SER A 71 -4.64 22.93 4.16
N SER A 72 -4.61 23.41 5.41
CA SER A 72 -4.54 22.55 6.59
C SER A 72 -5.74 21.59 6.72
N ARG A 73 -6.81 21.80 5.94
CA ARG A 73 -7.99 20.93 5.86
C ARG A 73 -7.91 19.89 4.75
N THR A 74 -6.78 19.75 4.07
CA THR A 74 -6.53 18.65 3.14
C THR A 74 -5.87 17.46 3.85
N CYS A 75 -5.96 16.28 3.23
CA CYS A 75 -5.38 15.07 3.79
C CYS A 75 -3.91 15.24 4.18
N HIS A 76 -3.57 14.88 5.41
CA HIS A 76 -2.26 15.07 5.98
C HIS A 76 -1.18 14.31 5.20
N TYR A 77 -1.51 13.13 4.63
CA TYR A 77 -0.59 12.35 3.79
C TYR A 77 -0.02 13.19 2.63
N GLY A 78 -0.88 13.80 1.80
CA GLY A 78 -0.39 14.59 0.66
C GLY A 78 0.38 15.85 1.06
N ARG A 79 0.01 16.49 2.19
CA ARG A 79 0.81 17.60 2.74
C ARG A 79 2.19 17.13 3.19
N SER A 80 2.28 15.98 3.83
CA SER A 80 3.56 15.40 4.25
C SER A 80 4.45 15.00 3.07
N LEU A 81 3.85 14.53 1.96
CA LEU A 81 4.61 14.31 0.72
C LEU A 81 5.18 15.61 0.15
N LEU A 82 4.38 16.70 0.14
CA LEU A 82 4.85 18.00 -0.32
C LEU A 82 5.95 18.55 0.60
N GLU A 83 5.79 18.44 1.92
CA GLU A 83 6.84 18.82 2.87
C GLU A 83 8.15 18.11 2.57
N ARG A 84 8.08 16.78 2.39
CA ARG A 84 9.25 15.97 2.08
C ARG A 84 9.91 16.34 0.75
N ALA A 85 9.10 16.71 -0.24
CA ALA A 85 9.61 17.22 -1.52
C ALA A 85 10.35 18.55 -1.35
N LEU A 86 9.77 19.50 -0.60
CA LEU A 86 10.38 20.81 -0.29
C LEU A 86 11.70 20.68 0.47
N GLU A 87 11.83 19.66 1.33
CA GLU A 87 13.08 19.30 2.01
C GLU A 87 14.12 18.62 1.10
N GLY A 88 13.82 18.40 -0.19
CA GLY A 88 14.69 17.73 -1.15
C GLY A 88 14.68 16.20 -1.06
N GLY A 89 13.79 15.60 -0.27
CA GLY A 89 13.74 14.16 -0.05
C GLY A 89 13.43 13.32 -1.29
N PHE A 90 12.99 13.95 -2.39
CA PHE A 90 12.66 13.30 -3.66
C PHE A 90 13.54 13.77 -4.83
N ASN A 91 14.64 14.47 -4.59
CA ASN A 91 15.56 14.95 -5.65
C ASN A 91 16.23 13.82 -6.46
N PHE A 92 16.13 12.57 -6.03
CA PHE A 92 16.63 11.40 -6.76
C PHE A 92 15.72 10.95 -7.92
N LEU A 93 14.47 11.42 -7.96
CA LEU A 93 13.51 11.02 -8.99
C LEU A 93 13.88 11.58 -10.37
N ASP A 94 13.74 10.74 -11.39
CA ASP A 94 13.79 11.16 -12.80
C ASP A 94 12.39 11.51 -13.32
N ALA A 95 11.35 10.83 -12.84
CA ALA A 95 9.98 11.21 -13.13
C ALA A 95 9.04 10.96 -11.93
N GLN A 96 7.96 11.74 -11.87
CA GLN A 96 6.79 11.48 -11.04
C GLN A 96 5.59 11.25 -11.96
N LEU A 97 5.06 10.02 -11.91
CA LEU A 97 3.85 9.66 -12.65
C LEU A 97 2.67 9.58 -11.67
N SER A 98 1.60 10.28 -11.97
CA SER A 98 0.43 10.40 -11.10
C SER A 98 -0.86 10.10 -11.83
N THR A 99 -1.89 9.86 -11.05
CA THR A 99 -3.23 9.53 -11.55
C THR A 99 -4.27 10.48 -10.97
N GLU A 100 -5.29 10.81 -11.74
CA GLU A 100 -6.44 11.61 -11.29
C GLU A 100 -7.40 10.75 -10.43
N THR A 101 -6.91 10.29 -9.30
CA THR A 101 -7.69 9.40 -8.42
C THR A 101 -8.05 10.03 -7.09
N PHE A 102 -7.23 10.95 -6.60
CA PHE A 102 -7.37 11.53 -5.28
C PHE A 102 -6.89 12.98 -5.29
N THR A 103 -7.78 13.93 -4.99
CA THR A 103 -7.54 15.38 -5.12
C THR A 103 -6.23 15.84 -4.49
N VAL A 104 -5.89 15.32 -3.32
CA VAL A 104 -4.69 15.77 -2.61
C VAL A 104 -3.39 15.33 -3.29
N THR A 105 -3.37 14.15 -3.91
CA THR A 105 -2.20 13.68 -4.67
C THR A 105 -2.07 14.41 -6.00
N CYS A 106 -3.19 14.81 -6.61
CA CYS A 106 -3.20 15.70 -7.77
C CYS A 106 -2.57 17.05 -7.43
N ARG A 107 -2.96 17.66 -6.30
CA ARG A 107 -2.37 18.94 -5.84
C ARG A 107 -0.88 18.82 -5.52
N PHE A 108 -0.45 17.72 -4.90
CA PHE A 108 0.97 17.44 -4.71
C PHE A 108 1.73 17.44 -6.04
N GLN A 109 1.22 16.72 -7.04
CA GLN A 109 1.80 16.67 -8.39
C GLN A 109 1.87 18.05 -9.05
N GLU A 110 0.78 18.83 -9.00
CA GLU A 110 0.75 20.17 -9.58
C GLU A 110 1.82 21.10 -8.97
N HIS A 111 2.08 20.99 -7.67
CA HIS A 111 3.15 21.73 -7.02
C HIS A 111 4.53 21.30 -7.51
N LEU A 112 4.77 19.99 -7.68
CA LEU A 112 6.03 19.50 -8.25
C LEU A 112 6.27 20.04 -9.66
N GLN A 113 5.21 20.11 -10.49
CA GLN A 113 5.33 20.61 -11.87
C GLN A 113 5.59 22.13 -11.97
N ARG A 114 5.02 22.92 -11.03
CA ARG A 114 4.96 24.38 -11.17
C ARG A 114 6.02 25.12 -10.38
N MET A 115 6.64 24.48 -9.40
CA MET A 115 7.46 25.17 -8.42
C MET A 115 8.95 24.79 -8.47
N ASP A 116 9.37 23.99 -9.46
CA ASP A 116 10.76 23.49 -9.59
C ASP A 116 11.34 22.96 -8.28
N ILE A 117 10.51 22.23 -7.52
CA ILE A 117 10.86 21.71 -6.19
C ILE A 117 11.95 20.63 -6.29
N ILE A 118 11.85 19.77 -7.30
CA ILE A 118 12.76 18.65 -7.50
C ILE A 118 14.01 19.14 -8.23
N GLN A 119 15.12 19.12 -7.52
CA GLN A 119 16.41 19.57 -8.07
C GLN A 119 17.11 18.44 -8.84
N ASN A 120 16.53 18.08 -9.97
CA ASN A 120 17.08 17.14 -10.93
C ASN A 120 16.69 17.63 -12.34
N GLU A 121 17.66 17.99 -13.17
CA GLU A 121 17.42 18.51 -14.51
C GLU A 121 16.67 17.54 -15.45
N ARG A 122 16.74 16.25 -15.16
CA ARG A 122 16.01 15.22 -15.92
C ARG A 122 14.58 15.03 -15.46
N PHE A 123 14.20 15.63 -14.31
CA PHE A 123 12.92 15.39 -13.70
C PHE A 123 11.76 15.87 -14.57
N LYS A 124 10.79 14.99 -14.76
CA LYS A 124 9.51 15.30 -15.44
C LYS A 124 8.34 14.75 -14.66
N CYS A 125 7.23 15.41 -14.81
CA CYS A 125 5.95 14.98 -14.27
C CYS A 125 5.00 14.58 -15.40
N GLU A 126 4.26 13.50 -15.19
CA GLU A 126 3.19 13.11 -16.11
C GLU A 126 1.95 12.69 -15.31
N PHE A 127 0.77 12.86 -15.94
CA PHE A 127 -0.51 12.73 -15.27
C PHE A 127 -1.50 11.99 -16.17
N MET A 128 -2.18 10.97 -15.67
CA MET A 128 -3.18 10.24 -16.43
C MET A 128 -4.53 10.17 -15.72
N ASP A 129 -5.60 10.14 -16.50
CA ASP A 129 -6.95 9.90 -16.01
C ASP A 129 -7.18 8.42 -15.69
N VAL A 130 -8.10 8.16 -14.76
CA VAL A 130 -8.53 6.81 -14.37
C VAL A 130 -10.04 6.75 -14.32
N PRO A 131 -10.68 5.79 -15.00
CA PRO A 131 -12.13 5.63 -14.99
C PRO A 131 -12.73 5.45 -13.60
N PHE A 132 -13.98 5.90 -13.41
CA PHE A 132 -14.75 5.68 -12.18
C PHE A 132 -15.60 4.41 -12.19
N LYS A 133 -15.57 3.63 -13.28
CA LYS A 133 -16.35 2.39 -13.45
C LYS A 133 -15.49 1.27 -13.98
N LYS A 134 -15.90 0.04 -13.69
CA LYS A 134 -15.24 -1.20 -14.13
C LYS A 134 -16.00 -1.83 -15.29
N THR A 135 -15.97 -1.21 -16.47
CA THR A 135 -16.62 -1.67 -17.70
C THR A 135 -15.58 -1.94 -18.79
N GLU A 136 -15.94 -2.63 -19.88
CA GLU A 136 -15.04 -2.82 -21.03
C GLU A 136 -14.60 -1.48 -21.64
N ASN A 137 -15.51 -0.52 -21.82
CA ASN A 137 -15.15 0.82 -22.29
C ASN A 137 -14.17 1.53 -21.33
N SER A 138 -14.28 1.25 -20.04
CA SER A 138 -13.35 1.79 -19.05
C SER A 138 -11.97 1.14 -19.17
N ILE A 139 -11.89 -0.14 -19.50
CA ILE A 139 -10.62 -0.82 -19.78
C ILE A 139 -9.98 -0.22 -21.02
N ASP A 140 -10.74 -0.01 -22.11
CA ASP A 140 -10.25 0.59 -23.36
C ASP A 140 -9.70 2.01 -23.11
N HIS A 141 -10.43 2.83 -22.33
CA HIS A 141 -9.98 4.17 -21.97
C HIS A 141 -8.71 4.13 -21.11
N TYR A 142 -8.69 3.27 -20.10
CA TYR A 142 -7.55 3.16 -19.19
C TYR A 142 -6.29 2.62 -19.91
N GLU A 143 -6.45 1.67 -20.81
CA GLU A 143 -5.38 1.18 -21.70
C GLU A 143 -4.80 2.32 -22.55
N ALA A 144 -5.66 3.13 -23.16
CA ALA A 144 -5.25 4.30 -23.94
C ALA A 144 -4.52 5.35 -23.09
N GLN A 145 -4.99 5.61 -21.87
CA GLN A 145 -4.33 6.52 -20.93
C GLN A 145 -2.95 6.00 -20.52
N ILE A 146 -2.83 4.72 -20.18
CA ILE A 146 -1.54 4.09 -19.86
C ILE A 146 -0.60 4.19 -21.05
N LYS A 147 -1.07 3.90 -22.27
CA LYS A 147 -0.23 4.00 -23.45
C LYS A 147 0.34 5.40 -23.62
N ALA A 148 -0.52 6.42 -23.64
CA ALA A 148 -0.11 7.80 -23.92
C ALA A 148 0.74 8.41 -22.77
N HIS A 149 0.33 8.22 -21.53
CA HIS A 149 0.89 8.94 -20.36
C HIS A 149 1.91 8.13 -19.56
N VAL A 150 2.10 6.84 -19.88
CA VAL A 150 3.16 6.04 -19.26
C VAL A 150 4.13 5.52 -20.31
N LEU A 151 3.67 4.72 -21.28
CA LEU A 151 4.58 4.07 -22.23
C LEU A 151 5.20 5.06 -23.21
N ASP A 152 4.37 5.85 -23.92
CA ASP A 152 4.85 6.86 -24.87
C ASP A 152 5.67 7.94 -24.15
N PHE A 153 5.24 8.38 -22.94
CA PHE A 153 5.98 9.32 -22.11
C PHE A 153 7.39 8.80 -21.73
N LEU A 154 7.51 7.55 -21.28
CA LEU A 154 8.79 6.95 -20.90
C LEU A 154 9.69 6.74 -22.12
N HIS A 155 9.12 6.31 -23.25
CA HIS A 155 9.84 6.14 -24.50
C HIS A 155 10.41 7.47 -24.99
N ASP A 156 9.54 8.48 -25.15
CA ASP A 156 9.91 9.76 -25.78
C ASP A 156 10.86 10.59 -24.93
N ASN A 157 10.75 10.52 -23.62
CA ASN A 157 11.56 11.36 -22.72
C ASN A 157 12.84 10.68 -22.25
N TYR A 158 12.87 9.35 -22.18
CA TYR A 158 13.98 8.62 -21.57
C TYR A 158 14.51 7.46 -22.42
N GLY A 159 13.88 7.16 -23.57
CA GLY A 159 14.30 6.07 -24.45
C GLY A 159 14.05 4.68 -23.88
N VAL A 160 13.08 4.54 -22.96
CA VAL A 160 12.73 3.25 -22.35
C VAL A 160 12.12 2.33 -23.40
N ASP A 161 12.52 1.05 -23.41
CA ASP A 161 11.88 0.01 -24.22
C ASP A 161 10.49 -0.32 -23.65
N THR A 162 9.48 0.02 -24.42
CA THR A 162 8.06 -0.21 -24.08
C THR A 162 7.40 -1.27 -24.99
N SER A 163 8.21 -2.12 -25.62
CA SER A 163 7.72 -3.22 -26.48
C SER A 163 6.92 -4.26 -25.69
N ASP A 164 6.08 -5.00 -26.40
CA ASP A 164 5.33 -6.11 -25.81
C ASP A 164 6.22 -7.14 -25.12
N GLU A 165 7.43 -7.35 -25.62
CA GLU A 165 8.42 -8.25 -25.01
C GLU A 165 8.91 -7.71 -23.66
N ALA A 166 9.26 -6.43 -23.60
CA ALA A 166 9.65 -5.77 -22.34
C ALA A 166 8.51 -5.82 -21.30
N LEU A 167 7.27 -5.60 -21.76
CA LEU A 167 6.10 -5.71 -20.89
C LEU A 167 5.90 -7.13 -20.36
N ARG A 168 6.06 -8.17 -21.19
CA ARG A 168 5.96 -9.58 -20.75
C ARG A 168 7.01 -9.93 -19.71
N GLN A 169 8.25 -9.57 -19.94
CA GLN A 169 9.34 -9.80 -19.00
C GLN A 169 9.06 -9.12 -17.64
N THR A 170 8.53 -7.91 -17.68
CA THR A 170 8.23 -7.16 -16.45
C THR A 170 7.03 -7.76 -15.70
N ILE A 171 6.00 -8.24 -16.44
CA ILE A 171 4.87 -8.98 -15.85
C ILE A 171 5.36 -10.26 -15.14
N GLU A 172 6.29 -11.01 -15.74
CA GLU A 172 6.84 -12.22 -15.12
C GLU A 172 7.54 -11.93 -13.81
N SER A 173 8.39 -10.89 -13.78
CA SER A 173 9.09 -10.45 -12.57
C SER A 173 8.12 -9.96 -11.50
N HIS A 174 7.10 -9.19 -11.88
CA HIS A 174 6.03 -8.74 -11.00
C HIS A 174 5.25 -9.94 -10.42
N ASN A 175 4.89 -10.90 -11.25
CA ASN A 175 4.15 -12.09 -10.84
C ASN A 175 4.96 -12.96 -9.87
N GLU A 176 6.26 -13.05 -10.05
CA GLU A 176 7.13 -13.73 -9.10
C GLU A 176 7.09 -13.04 -7.72
N LEU A 177 7.27 -11.72 -7.69
CA LEU A 177 7.16 -10.94 -6.45
C LEU A 177 5.80 -11.17 -5.77
N CYS A 178 4.70 -11.13 -6.54
CA CYS A 178 3.37 -11.37 -6.01
C CYS A 178 3.25 -12.74 -5.34
N ARG A 179 3.76 -13.81 -5.97
CA ARG A 179 3.73 -15.17 -5.40
C ARG A 179 4.53 -15.26 -4.10
N ILE A 180 5.71 -14.65 -4.04
CA ILE A 180 6.53 -14.61 -2.82
C ILE A 180 5.79 -13.86 -1.71
N MET A 181 5.23 -12.69 -2.00
CA MET A 181 4.52 -11.88 -1.00
C MET A 181 3.25 -12.57 -0.49
N GLN A 182 2.50 -13.26 -1.37
CA GLN A 182 1.36 -14.08 -0.96
C GLN A 182 1.81 -15.22 -0.04
N ALA A 183 2.86 -15.96 -0.42
CA ALA A 183 3.38 -17.06 0.37
C ALA A 183 3.86 -16.58 1.75
N ILE A 184 4.57 -15.45 1.85
CA ILE A 184 4.95 -14.84 3.14
C ILE A 184 3.69 -14.45 3.93
N GLY A 185 2.71 -13.82 3.28
CA GLY A 185 1.46 -13.39 3.91
C GLY A 185 0.64 -14.55 4.48
N ASP A 186 0.69 -15.72 3.84
CA ASP A 186 -0.08 -16.90 4.25
C ASP A 186 0.35 -17.48 5.60
N TYR A 187 1.58 -17.21 6.06
CA TYR A 187 2.00 -17.56 7.43
C TYR A 187 1.22 -16.83 8.52
N ARG A 188 0.49 -15.75 8.20
CA ARG A 188 -0.45 -15.09 9.10
C ARG A 188 -1.79 -15.84 9.24
N LYS A 189 -2.10 -16.80 8.34
CA LYS A 189 -3.33 -17.62 8.40
C LYS A 189 -3.25 -18.77 9.39
N LEU A 190 -2.06 -19.10 9.88
CA LEU A 190 -1.85 -20.18 10.82
C LEU A 190 -2.63 -19.93 12.13
N ASP A 191 -2.95 -21.01 12.86
CA ASP A 191 -3.61 -20.90 14.17
C ASP A 191 -2.75 -20.10 15.15
N VAL A 192 -1.45 -20.36 15.14
CA VAL A 192 -0.44 -19.52 15.78
C VAL A 192 0.49 -19.00 14.68
N PRO A 193 0.31 -17.76 14.22
CA PRO A 193 1.13 -17.17 13.16
C PRO A 193 2.62 -17.15 13.50
N THR A 194 3.45 -17.43 12.50
CA THR A 194 4.91 -17.39 12.62
C THR A 194 5.52 -16.09 12.07
N ILE A 195 4.69 -15.15 11.64
CA ILE A 195 5.06 -13.80 11.25
C ILE A 195 4.06 -12.82 11.86
N THR A 196 4.54 -11.69 12.38
CA THR A 196 3.67 -10.62 12.91
C THR A 196 3.14 -9.73 11.80
N GLY A 197 2.09 -8.98 12.08
CA GLY A 197 1.60 -7.95 11.16
C GLY A 197 2.62 -6.85 10.93
N TYR A 198 3.37 -6.50 11.97
CA TYR A 198 4.46 -5.53 11.86
C TYR A 198 5.56 -6.00 10.90
N GLU A 199 6.07 -7.22 11.06
CA GLU A 199 7.09 -7.79 10.18
C GLU A 199 6.61 -7.82 8.72
N TYR A 200 5.38 -8.29 8.49
CA TYR A 200 4.79 -8.31 7.14
C TYR A 200 4.63 -6.90 6.57
N HIS A 201 4.21 -5.93 7.38
CA HIS A 201 4.05 -4.55 6.94
C HIS A 201 5.39 -3.94 6.51
N VAL A 202 6.46 -4.14 7.29
CA VAL A 202 7.82 -3.72 6.92
C VAL A 202 8.24 -4.33 5.59
N ILE A 203 8.09 -5.66 5.42
CA ILE A 203 8.43 -6.37 4.18
C ILE A 203 7.62 -5.82 3.01
N ASN A 204 6.32 -5.63 3.17
CA ASN A 204 5.46 -5.10 2.11
C ASN A 204 5.88 -3.68 1.69
N LEU A 205 6.17 -2.80 2.63
CA LEU A 205 6.61 -1.43 2.33
C LEU A 205 7.94 -1.40 1.58
N VAL A 206 8.88 -2.28 1.91
CA VAL A 206 10.16 -2.39 1.19
C VAL A 206 9.94 -2.75 -0.27
N THR A 207 8.96 -3.60 -0.59
CA THR A 207 8.63 -3.94 -1.98
C THR A 207 8.03 -2.77 -2.77
N LEU A 208 7.51 -1.76 -2.10
CA LEU A 208 6.96 -0.54 -2.71
C LEU A 208 7.98 0.59 -2.80
N ALA A 209 8.92 0.65 -1.87
CA ALA A 209 9.85 1.78 -1.71
C ALA A 209 11.26 1.51 -2.26
N CYS A 210 11.57 0.27 -2.65
CA CYS A 210 12.91 -0.11 -3.09
C CYS A 210 12.90 -0.78 -4.47
N PRO A 211 14.00 -0.70 -5.23
CA PRO A 211 14.16 -1.44 -6.47
C PRO A 211 13.98 -2.94 -6.24
N LYS A 212 12.95 -3.52 -6.85
CA LYS A 212 12.49 -4.89 -6.57
C LYS A 212 13.56 -5.94 -6.88
N TYR A 213 14.34 -5.74 -7.96
CA TYR A 213 15.41 -6.64 -8.36
C TYR A 213 16.57 -6.74 -7.34
N LEU A 214 16.73 -5.74 -6.45
CA LEU A 214 17.76 -5.74 -5.40
C LEU A 214 17.30 -6.39 -4.09
N ILE A 215 16.00 -6.58 -3.92
CA ILE A 215 15.44 -7.16 -2.68
C ILE A 215 14.90 -8.56 -2.84
N ILE A 216 14.64 -9.02 -4.08
CA ILE A 216 13.92 -10.27 -4.36
C ILE A 216 14.58 -11.49 -3.70
N ASP A 217 15.91 -11.57 -3.69
CA ASP A 217 16.63 -12.68 -3.08
C ASP A 217 16.48 -12.69 -1.55
N LYS A 218 16.48 -11.53 -0.91
CA LYS A 218 16.20 -11.43 0.54
C LYS A 218 14.77 -11.81 0.89
N LEU A 219 13.82 -11.54 -0.02
CA LEU A 219 12.43 -12.00 0.16
C LEU A 219 12.32 -13.51 0.03
N ARG A 220 13.05 -14.12 -0.91
CA ARG A 220 13.16 -15.59 -1.03
C ARG A 220 13.78 -16.21 0.23
N GLU A 221 14.89 -15.63 0.73
CA GLU A 221 15.50 -16.08 1.99
C GLU A 221 14.52 -15.94 3.18
N THR A 222 13.76 -14.85 3.25
CA THR A 222 12.74 -14.66 4.29
C THR A 222 11.64 -15.73 4.20
N LEU A 223 11.19 -16.06 2.99
CA LEU A 223 10.21 -17.12 2.78
C LEU A 223 10.76 -18.49 3.23
N GLU A 224 12.03 -18.80 2.91
CA GLU A 224 12.67 -20.05 3.37
C GLU A 224 12.80 -20.08 4.90
N GLU A 225 13.16 -18.97 5.53
CA GLU A 225 13.20 -18.86 7.00
C GLU A 225 11.84 -19.16 7.63
N LEU A 226 10.75 -18.62 7.05
CA LEU A 226 9.39 -18.84 7.56
C LEU A 226 8.93 -20.29 7.51
N LYS A 227 9.46 -21.13 6.60
CA LYS A 227 9.14 -22.56 6.53
C LYS A 227 9.58 -23.32 7.77
N THR A 228 10.60 -22.84 8.46
CA THR A 228 11.19 -23.49 9.64
C THR A 228 11.05 -22.68 10.93
N ARG A 229 10.48 -21.48 10.85
CA ARG A 229 10.34 -20.59 11.99
C ARG A 229 9.26 -21.10 12.94
N GLU A 230 9.64 -21.39 14.16
CA GLU A 230 8.72 -21.84 15.20
C GLU A 230 7.88 -20.68 15.76
N PRO A 231 6.57 -20.88 15.99
CA PRO A 231 5.73 -19.90 16.65
C PRO A 231 6.13 -19.71 18.12
N ASP A 232 5.70 -18.60 18.73
CA ASP A 232 5.86 -18.43 20.16
C ASP A 232 5.11 -19.50 20.95
N ALA A 233 5.81 -20.18 21.83
CA ALA A 233 5.21 -21.17 22.73
C ALA A 233 4.11 -20.58 23.63
N ARG A 234 4.18 -19.27 23.90
CA ARG A 234 3.17 -18.50 24.67
C ARG A 234 2.91 -17.17 23.94
N PRO A 235 1.97 -17.14 22.98
CA PRO A 235 1.65 -15.92 22.27
C PRO A 235 1.24 -14.80 23.22
N GLN A 236 1.78 -13.61 23.01
CA GLN A 236 1.53 -12.43 23.85
C GLN A 236 0.26 -11.68 23.45
N TYR A 237 -0.31 -12.00 22.28
CA TYR A 237 -1.54 -11.35 21.82
C TYR A 237 -2.80 -11.99 22.39
N ARG A 238 -3.82 -11.18 22.66
CA ARG A 238 -5.13 -11.55 23.21
C ARG A 238 -6.17 -11.83 22.14
N CYS A 239 -6.03 -11.18 20.97
CA CYS A 239 -6.89 -11.37 19.82
C CYS A 239 -6.15 -11.14 18.50
N LYS A 240 -6.74 -11.62 17.41
CA LYS A 240 -6.29 -11.40 16.03
C LYS A 240 -7.19 -10.36 15.37
N VAL A 241 -6.61 -9.41 14.63
CA VAL A 241 -7.37 -8.34 13.98
C VAL A 241 -6.99 -8.19 12.51
N LEU A 242 -7.99 -7.78 11.71
CA LEU A 242 -7.76 -7.26 10.36
C LEU A 242 -7.68 -5.74 10.44
N LEU A 243 -6.70 -5.14 9.77
CA LEU A 243 -6.55 -3.70 9.62
C LEU A 243 -6.99 -3.25 8.23
N ALA A 244 -8.04 -2.44 8.14
CA ALA A 244 -8.51 -1.82 6.90
C ALA A 244 -8.40 -0.30 6.99
N GLY A 245 -8.27 0.37 5.85
CA GLY A 245 -8.26 1.84 5.88
C GLY A 245 -7.54 2.53 4.72
N SER A 246 -7.29 3.80 4.94
CA SER A 246 -6.58 4.68 4.02
C SER A 246 -5.06 4.40 4.00
N GLU A 247 -4.30 5.34 3.50
CA GLU A 247 -2.84 5.23 3.44
C GLU A 247 -2.26 4.95 4.82
N ASN A 248 -1.55 3.84 4.92
CA ASN A 248 -0.79 3.44 6.10
C ASN A 248 0.57 2.92 5.65
N ASP A 249 1.51 3.85 5.48
CA ASP A 249 2.87 3.63 5.04
C ASP A 249 3.89 3.74 6.19
N ASP A 250 3.37 3.75 7.43
CA ASP A 250 4.16 3.76 8.66
C ASP A 250 3.94 2.46 9.44
N PRO A 251 4.93 1.56 9.51
CA PRO A 251 4.81 0.31 10.24
C PRO A 251 4.65 0.50 11.75
N ASP A 252 5.02 1.66 12.31
CA ASP A 252 4.85 1.96 13.73
C ASP A 252 3.37 2.01 14.14
N PHE A 253 2.46 2.31 13.23
CA PHE A 253 1.04 2.21 13.50
C PHE A 253 0.60 0.75 13.75
N THR A 254 1.07 -0.19 12.94
CA THR A 254 0.83 -1.63 13.13
C THR A 254 1.49 -2.11 14.42
N LYS A 255 2.74 -1.68 14.69
CA LYS A 255 3.46 -1.96 15.93
C LYS A 255 2.72 -1.45 17.16
N LEU A 256 2.11 -0.26 17.08
CA LEU A 256 1.29 0.29 18.17
C LEU A 256 0.09 -0.62 18.46
N ILE A 257 -0.64 -1.08 17.44
CA ILE A 257 -1.77 -2.01 17.62
C ILE A 257 -1.30 -3.30 18.29
N GLU A 258 -0.21 -3.89 17.81
CA GLU A 258 0.34 -5.14 18.37
C GLU A 258 0.86 -4.96 19.80
N SER A 259 1.45 -3.82 20.11
CA SER A 259 1.89 -3.49 21.49
C SER A 259 0.73 -3.34 22.49
N CYS A 260 -0.51 -3.21 22.01
CA CYS A 260 -1.71 -3.19 22.85
C CYS A 260 -2.28 -4.60 23.12
N GLY A 261 -1.71 -5.64 22.51
CA GLY A 261 -2.12 -7.03 22.70
C GLY A 261 -3.03 -7.60 21.61
N ALA A 262 -3.09 -6.98 20.43
CA ALA A 262 -3.64 -7.59 19.24
C ALA A 262 -2.54 -8.11 18.33
N LEU A 263 -2.84 -9.06 17.43
CA LEU A 263 -1.98 -9.44 16.32
C LEU A 263 -2.66 -9.06 15.01
N VAL A 264 -2.02 -8.26 14.16
CA VAL A 264 -2.55 -7.88 12.84
C VAL A 264 -2.29 -9.02 11.85
N VAL A 265 -3.28 -9.86 11.64
CA VAL A 265 -3.17 -11.06 10.80
C VAL A 265 -3.51 -10.80 9.34
N ALA A 266 -4.28 -9.77 9.04
CA ALA A 266 -4.62 -9.37 7.69
C ALA A 266 -4.69 -7.86 7.58
N ASP A 267 -4.50 -7.36 6.37
CA ASP A 267 -4.55 -5.93 6.08
C ASP A 267 -5.25 -5.66 4.75
N ARG A 268 -5.95 -4.51 4.69
CA ARG A 268 -6.61 -3.98 3.52
C ARG A 268 -6.58 -2.44 3.59
N TYR A 269 -5.46 -1.85 3.24
CA TYR A 269 -5.24 -0.40 3.15
C TYR A 269 -4.36 -0.06 1.95
N CYS A 270 -4.29 1.22 1.56
CA CYS A 270 -3.69 1.64 0.29
C CYS A 270 -2.22 1.24 0.08
N TYR A 271 -1.42 1.06 1.14
CA TYR A 271 -0.04 0.57 1.11
C TYR A 271 0.12 -0.89 1.55
N GLY A 272 -0.98 -1.62 1.64
CA GLY A 272 -1.03 -3.00 2.10
C GLY A 272 -1.67 -3.94 1.10
N GLY A 273 -2.38 -4.93 1.64
CA GLY A 273 -3.05 -5.98 0.87
C GLY A 273 -4.32 -5.54 0.13
N MET A 274 -4.76 -4.26 0.26
CA MET A 274 -5.96 -3.77 -0.41
C MET A 274 -5.86 -3.87 -1.92
N GLU A 275 -4.72 -3.53 -2.46
CA GLU A 275 -4.47 -3.47 -3.90
C GLU A 275 -3.92 -4.80 -4.44
N SER A 276 -4.24 -5.86 -3.77
CA SER A 276 -3.95 -7.24 -4.05
C SER A 276 -2.65 -7.48 -4.86
N ARG A 277 -1.66 -8.02 -4.21
CA ARG A 277 -0.49 -8.60 -4.86
C ARG A 277 -0.88 -9.85 -5.64
N LEU A 278 -1.79 -9.70 -6.62
CA LEU A 278 -2.25 -10.78 -7.48
C LEU A 278 -1.42 -10.81 -8.77
N PRO A 279 -1.02 -11.99 -9.23
CA PRO A 279 -0.36 -12.14 -10.52
C PRO A 279 -1.24 -11.62 -11.67
N ILE A 280 -0.62 -10.96 -12.63
CA ILE A 280 -1.25 -10.51 -13.87
C ILE A 280 -1.30 -11.69 -14.82
N GLU A 281 -2.50 -12.02 -15.30
CA GLU A 281 -2.74 -13.05 -16.28
C GLU A 281 -2.98 -12.42 -17.67
N ILE A 282 -2.22 -12.84 -18.66
CA ILE A 282 -2.46 -12.48 -20.06
C ILE A 282 -3.34 -13.57 -20.66
N ARG A 283 -4.55 -13.20 -21.08
CA ARG A 283 -5.51 -14.12 -21.69
C ARG A 283 -5.14 -14.42 -23.16
N GLU A 284 -5.71 -15.47 -23.70
CA GLU A 284 -5.53 -15.80 -25.11
C GLU A 284 -6.01 -14.65 -26.02
N GLY A 285 -5.16 -14.20 -26.95
CA GLY A 285 -5.45 -13.08 -27.84
C GLY A 285 -5.32 -11.70 -27.20
N GLU A 286 -4.95 -11.59 -25.92
CA GLU A 286 -4.82 -10.30 -25.23
C GLU A 286 -3.38 -9.76 -25.32
N THR A 287 -3.24 -8.44 -25.54
CA THR A 287 -1.94 -7.78 -25.46
C THR A 287 -1.49 -7.65 -24.00
N PRO A 288 -0.16 -7.59 -23.70
CA PRO A 288 0.33 -7.35 -22.35
C PRO A 288 -0.21 -6.06 -21.75
N LEU A 289 -0.30 -4.99 -22.53
CA LEU A 289 -0.82 -3.71 -22.06
C LEU A 289 -2.29 -3.81 -21.63
N ARG A 290 -3.14 -4.46 -22.45
CA ARG A 290 -4.54 -4.68 -22.09
C ARG A 290 -4.68 -5.54 -20.84
N ALA A 291 -3.87 -6.57 -20.70
CA ALA A 291 -3.86 -7.42 -19.50
C ALA A 291 -3.53 -6.61 -18.23
N ILE A 292 -2.56 -5.69 -18.31
CA ILE A 292 -2.20 -4.78 -17.21
C ILE A 292 -3.39 -3.85 -16.93
N ALA A 293 -3.94 -3.17 -17.92
CA ALA A 293 -5.06 -2.24 -17.74
C ALA A 293 -6.27 -2.93 -17.10
N ARG A 294 -6.65 -4.08 -17.63
CA ARG A 294 -7.74 -4.91 -17.09
C ARG A 294 -7.47 -5.34 -15.65
N HIS A 295 -6.25 -5.81 -15.37
CA HIS A 295 -5.87 -6.26 -14.03
C HIS A 295 -6.01 -5.13 -13.02
N TYR A 296 -5.34 -4.01 -13.22
CA TYR A 296 -5.33 -2.90 -12.26
C TYR A 296 -6.71 -2.27 -12.07
N LEU A 297 -7.52 -2.18 -13.12
CA LEU A 297 -8.86 -1.61 -13.02
C LEU A 297 -9.84 -2.55 -12.30
N LEU A 298 -9.88 -3.83 -12.70
CA LEU A 298 -10.91 -4.76 -12.21
C LEU A 298 -10.60 -5.34 -10.84
N THR A 299 -9.31 -5.57 -10.48
CA THR A 299 -8.96 -6.15 -9.18
C THR A 299 -8.96 -5.12 -8.05
N SER A 300 -8.92 -3.83 -8.38
CA SER A 300 -8.91 -2.77 -7.38
C SER A 300 -10.12 -2.80 -6.46
N GLN A 301 -9.87 -2.66 -5.17
CA GLN A 301 -10.86 -2.49 -4.12
C GLN A 301 -10.94 -1.04 -3.63
N CYS A 302 -10.55 -0.08 -4.48
CA CYS A 302 -10.50 1.33 -4.12
C CYS A 302 -11.90 1.90 -3.82
N THR A 303 -11.97 2.70 -2.78
CA THR A 303 -13.21 3.36 -2.33
C THR A 303 -13.77 4.40 -3.31
N ARG A 304 -13.00 4.78 -4.33
CA ARG A 304 -13.47 5.67 -5.41
C ARG A 304 -14.57 5.08 -6.28
N PHE A 305 -14.65 3.74 -6.37
CA PHE A 305 -15.76 3.06 -7.06
C PHE A 305 -16.98 3.03 -6.15
N MET A 306 -17.92 3.97 -6.35
CA MET A 306 -19.04 4.21 -5.43
C MET A 306 -20.36 3.58 -5.91
N GLU A 307 -20.35 2.76 -6.95
CA GLU A 307 -21.53 1.99 -7.35
C GLU A 307 -21.93 1.00 -6.24
N GLN A 308 -23.22 0.82 -6.05
CA GLN A 308 -23.75 0.06 -4.91
C GLN A 308 -23.17 -1.38 -4.84
N HIS A 309 -22.99 -2.02 -6.00
CA HIS A 309 -22.41 -3.36 -6.04
C HIS A 309 -20.93 -3.37 -5.65
N GLU A 310 -20.13 -2.37 -6.07
CA GLU A 310 -18.72 -2.21 -5.70
C GLU A 310 -18.57 -2.00 -4.18
N MET A 311 -19.42 -1.18 -3.60
CA MET A 311 -19.45 -0.95 -2.17
C MET A 311 -19.76 -2.24 -1.39
N ARG A 312 -20.72 -3.07 -1.87
CA ARG A 312 -21.05 -4.36 -1.25
C ARG A 312 -19.89 -5.35 -1.38
N GLN A 313 -19.28 -5.46 -2.55
CA GLN A 313 -18.14 -6.34 -2.82
C GLN A 313 -16.96 -6.03 -1.91
N ARG A 314 -16.65 -4.75 -1.67
CA ARG A 314 -15.57 -4.36 -0.74
C ARG A 314 -15.84 -4.84 0.69
N LYS A 315 -17.08 -4.69 1.20
CA LYS A 315 -17.44 -5.18 2.54
C LYS A 315 -17.35 -6.69 2.64
N GLN A 316 -17.86 -7.38 1.62
CA GLN A 316 -17.73 -8.84 1.52
C GLN A 316 -16.27 -9.26 1.49
N HIS A 317 -15.43 -8.59 0.70
CA HIS A 317 -13.99 -8.86 0.63
C HIS A 317 -13.29 -8.69 1.99
N ILE A 318 -13.61 -7.64 2.75
CA ILE A 318 -13.07 -7.46 4.11
C ILE A 318 -13.51 -8.62 5.02
N ALA A 319 -14.77 -9.01 4.97
CA ALA A 319 -15.29 -10.12 5.77
C ALA A 319 -14.66 -11.46 5.39
N ASP A 320 -14.47 -11.71 4.09
CA ASP A 320 -13.81 -12.92 3.58
C ASP A 320 -12.35 -13.00 4.02
N LEU A 321 -11.61 -11.87 3.94
CA LEU A 321 -10.25 -11.78 4.47
C LEU A 321 -10.23 -12.04 5.99
N ALA A 322 -11.12 -11.39 6.75
CA ALA A 322 -11.19 -11.59 8.20
C ALA A 322 -11.43 -13.06 8.55
N LYS A 323 -12.31 -13.74 7.81
CA LYS A 323 -12.56 -15.17 7.96
C LYS A 323 -11.34 -16.03 7.58
N ALA A 324 -10.74 -15.76 6.42
CA ALA A 324 -9.60 -16.53 5.92
C ALA A 324 -8.37 -16.46 6.84
N TYR A 325 -8.15 -15.29 7.47
CA TYR A 325 -7.06 -15.06 8.40
C TYR A 325 -7.46 -15.25 9.88
N LYS A 326 -8.67 -15.74 10.13
CA LYS A 326 -9.18 -16.02 11.49
C LYS A 326 -9.10 -14.79 12.40
N ALA A 327 -9.46 -13.63 11.89
CA ALA A 327 -9.52 -12.40 12.67
C ALA A 327 -10.74 -12.41 13.62
N ASP A 328 -10.52 -12.00 14.85
CA ASP A 328 -11.57 -11.89 15.90
C ASP A 328 -12.29 -10.54 15.83
N GLY A 329 -11.67 -9.53 15.18
CA GLY A 329 -12.22 -8.20 15.03
C GLY A 329 -11.54 -7.42 13.90
N ILE A 330 -12.10 -6.25 13.59
CA ILE A 330 -11.63 -5.41 12.48
C ILE A 330 -11.34 -4.00 13.00
N ILE A 331 -10.19 -3.44 12.62
CA ILE A 331 -9.84 -2.04 12.84
C ILE A 331 -9.97 -1.33 11.50
N VAL A 332 -10.83 -0.30 11.42
CA VAL A 332 -10.96 0.54 10.22
C VAL A 332 -10.40 1.92 10.53
N ALA A 333 -9.27 2.26 9.91
CA ALA A 333 -8.55 3.50 10.15
C ALA A 333 -8.54 4.41 8.92
N SER A 334 -8.88 5.68 9.08
CA SER A 334 -8.74 6.68 8.04
C SER A 334 -7.87 7.85 8.50
N ASN A 335 -7.08 8.41 7.57
CA ASN A 335 -6.43 9.67 7.81
C ASN A 335 -7.46 10.81 7.83
N LYS A 336 -7.27 11.80 8.70
CA LYS A 336 -8.12 13.02 8.71
C LYS A 336 -8.10 13.67 7.34
N PHE A 337 -9.27 14.17 6.95
CA PHE A 337 -9.50 14.82 5.66
C PHE A 337 -9.23 13.92 4.44
N CYS A 338 -9.20 12.60 4.61
CA CYS A 338 -9.22 11.68 3.49
C CYS A 338 -10.66 11.58 2.95
N GLU A 339 -10.90 12.09 1.75
CA GLU A 339 -12.24 12.23 1.17
C GLU A 339 -13.01 10.91 1.13
N TYR A 340 -12.43 9.90 0.47
CA TYR A 340 -13.12 8.60 0.29
C TYR A 340 -13.14 7.76 1.56
N TRP A 341 -12.05 7.71 2.31
CA TRP A 341 -11.97 6.85 3.48
C TRP A 341 -12.70 7.39 4.70
N SER A 342 -12.87 8.68 4.84
CA SER A 342 -13.71 9.24 5.91
C SER A 342 -15.14 8.73 5.80
N TYR A 343 -15.66 8.67 4.59
CA TYR A 343 -16.98 8.16 4.27
C TYR A 343 -17.06 6.63 4.39
N GLU A 344 -16.14 5.93 3.74
CA GLU A 344 -16.09 4.46 3.73
C GLU A 344 -15.95 3.89 5.15
N ARG A 345 -15.11 4.48 6.00
CA ARG A 345 -14.92 4.07 7.40
C ARG A 345 -16.23 4.02 8.19
N VAL A 346 -17.10 5.01 8.00
CA VAL A 346 -18.40 5.05 8.69
C VAL A 346 -19.29 3.91 8.22
N ILE A 347 -19.37 3.71 6.91
CA ILE A 347 -20.19 2.65 6.31
C ILE A 347 -19.64 1.27 6.71
N ASP A 348 -18.33 1.07 6.61
CA ASP A 348 -17.68 -0.19 6.99
C ASP A 348 -17.97 -0.55 8.44
N THR A 349 -17.91 0.42 9.35
CA THR A 349 -18.20 0.21 10.77
C THR A 349 -19.59 -0.36 10.97
N VAL A 350 -20.60 0.23 10.33
CA VAL A 350 -21.99 -0.21 10.47
C VAL A 350 -22.24 -1.57 9.80
N VAL A 351 -21.78 -1.73 8.56
CA VAL A 351 -22.07 -2.94 7.76
C VAL A 351 -21.34 -4.16 8.30
N LEU A 352 -20.04 -4.03 8.65
CA LEU A 352 -19.25 -5.14 9.16
C LEU A 352 -19.76 -5.63 10.53
N GLN A 353 -20.29 -4.74 11.36
CA GLN A 353 -20.91 -5.14 12.63
C GLN A 353 -22.29 -5.77 12.43
N ARG A 354 -23.15 -5.13 11.65
CA ARG A 354 -24.55 -5.57 11.51
C ARG A 354 -24.71 -6.82 10.66
N ASP A 355 -24.04 -6.84 9.48
CA ASP A 355 -24.28 -7.85 8.46
C ASP A 355 -23.32 -9.04 8.57
N PHE A 356 -22.12 -8.81 9.10
CA PHE A 356 -21.07 -9.83 9.23
C PHE A 356 -20.74 -10.20 10.69
N GLY A 357 -21.25 -9.46 11.66
CA GLY A 357 -21.11 -9.78 13.08
C GLY A 357 -19.72 -9.53 13.69
N TYR A 358 -18.79 -8.88 12.97
CA TYR A 358 -17.48 -8.57 13.52
C TYR A 358 -17.51 -7.40 14.50
N PRO A 359 -16.79 -7.45 15.64
CA PRO A 359 -16.45 -6.24 16.39
C PRO A 359 -15.59 -5.31 15.52
N VAL A 360 -15.93 -4.01 15.49
CA VAL A 360 -15.20 -3.03 14.68
C VAL A 360 -14.73 -1.86 15.54
N CYS A 361 -13.42 -1.56 15.45
CA CYS A 361 -12.83 -0.35 15.98
C CYS A 361 -12.65 0.68 14.86
N SER A 362 -13.42 1.78 14.93
CA SER A 362 -13.36 2.86 13.93
C SER A 362 -12.42 3.97 14.40
N ILE A 363 -11.35 4.23 13.65
CA ILE A 363 -10.30 5.21 14.01
C ILE A 363 -10.18 6.27 12.92
N GLU A 364 -10.23 7.53 13.32
CA GLU A 364 -9.70 8.64 12.52
C GLU A 364 -8.36 9.07 13.13
N LYS A 365 -7.32 9.13 12.31
CA LYS A 365 -5.97 9.45 12.76
C LYS A 365 -5.31 10.55 11.92
N GLU A 366 -4.37 11.25 12.49
CA GLU A 366 -3.41 12.03 11.71
C GLU A 366 -2.47 11.07 10.95
N TYR A 367 -1.87 11.54 9.87
CA TYR A 367 -0.84 10.77 9.17
C TYR A 367 0.39 10.54 10.09
N ILE A 368 0.78 11.56 10.80
CA ILE A 368 1.85 11.51 11.80
C ILE A 368 1.27 10.96 13.12
N ASN A 369 1.95 10.00 13.74
CA ASN A 369 1.49 9.33 14.96
C ASN A 369 1.63 10.17 16.25
N ALA A 370 1.27 11.46 16.20
CA ALA A 370 1.38 12.37 17.34
C ALA A 370 0.46 12.01 18.53
N ALA A 371 -0.64 11.28 18.26
CA ALA A 371 -1.67 10.95 19.26
C ALA A 371 -1.59 9.50 19.77
N SER A 372 -0.38 8.92 19.88
CA SER A 372 -0.17 7.51 20.22
C SER A 372 -0.83 7.07 21.54
N GLY A 373 -0.88 7.95 22.56
CA GLY A 373 -1.53 7.67 23.84
C GLY A 373 -3.04 7.46 23.74
N GLN A 374 -3.75 8.34 23.00
CA GLN A 374 -5.19 8.20 22.79
C GLN A 374 -5.52 6.94 21.96
N LEU A 375 -4.72 6.68 20.93
CA LEU A 375 -4.88 5.48 20.09
C LEU A 375 -4.67 4.21 20.91
N ARG A 376 -3.65 4.18 21.79
CA ARG A 376 -3.39 3.05 22.70
C ARG A 376 -4.60 2.74 23.56
N THR A 377 -5.19 3.75 24.22
CA THR A 377 -6.38 3.58 25.07
C THR A 377 -7.56 3.01 24.26
N ARG A 378 -7.77 3.50 23.05
CA ARG A 378 -8.86 3.01 22.17
C ARG A 378 -8.62 1.57 21.72
N PHE A 379 -7.38 1.21 21.37
CA PHE A 379 -7.07 -0.17 20.99
C PHE A 379 -7.21 -1.12 22.17
N GLN A 380 -6.75 -0.75 23.37
CA GLN A 380 -6.90 -1.56 24.57
C GLN A 380 -8.38 -1.83 24.89
N ALA A 381 -9.23 -0.80 24.89
CA ALA A 381 -10.66 -0.95 25.12
C ALA A 381 -11.33 -1.83 24.05
N PHE A 382 -10.91 -1.71 22.79
CA PHE A 382 -11.40 -2.56 21.72
C PHE A 382 -10.99 -4.03 21.91
N ILE A 383 -9.74 -4.30 22.23
CA ILE A 383 -9.22 -5.65 22.49
C ILE A 383 -9.97 -6.30 23.65
N GLU A 384 -10.20 -5.57 24.73
CA GLU A 384 -11.02 -6.05 25.85
C GLU A 384 -12.44 -6.42 25.43
N SER A 385 -13.07 -5.59 24.58
CA SER A 385 -14.40 -5.89 24.06
C SER A 385 -14.44 -7.16 23.21
N VAL A 386 -13.40 -7.39 22.40
CA VAL A 386 -13.26 -8.62 21.58
C VAL A 386 -13.08 -9.84 22.46
N GLU A 387 -12.27 -9.76 23.53
CA GLU A 387 -12.10 -10.88 24.49
C GLU A 387 -13.42 -11.22 25.20
N ILE A 388 -14.14 -10.22 25.69
CA ILE A 388 -15.42 -10.44 26.36
C ILE A 388 -16.39 -11.18 25.41
N LYS A 389 -16.45 -10.77 24.15
CA LYS A 389 -17.27 -11.43 23.14
C LYS A 389 -16.86 -12.89 22.95
N LYS A 390 -15.58 -13.18 22.82
CA LYS A 390 -15.04 -14.56 22.67
C LYS A 390 -15.42 -15.45 23.87
N ILE A 391 -15.32 -14.93 25.09
CA ILE A 391 -15.71 -15.64 26.32
C ILE A 391 -17.21 -15.95 26.28
N GLN A 392 -18.05 -14.98 25.93
CA GLN A 392 -19.50 -15.16 25.84
C GLN A 392 -19.92 -16.20 24.78
N GLU A 393 -19.22 -16.24 23.64
CA GLU A 393 -19.44 -17.22 22.59
C GLU A 393 -18.93 -18.61 22.97
N GLY A 394 -17.79 -18.69 23.68
CA GLY A 394 -17.24 -19.94 24.22
C GLY A 394 -18.05 -20.57 25.31
N VAL A 395 -18.75 -19.77 26.12
CA VAL A 395 -19.69 -20.27 27.18
C VAL A 395 -21.01 -20.80 26.58
N LYS A 396 -21.34 -20.38 25.34
CA LYS A 396 -22.54 -20.87 24.62
C LYS A 396 -22.35 -22.19 23.86
N ARG A 397 -21.11 -22.69 23.79
CA ARG A 397 -20.75 -23.98 23.18
C ARG A 397 -20.52 -25.04 24.26
#